data_1fd2221fac2898a056cedbd26c9c5022
#
_entry.id   1fd2221fac2898a056cedbd26c9c5022
#
_cell.length_a   1.000
_cell.length_b   1.000
_cell.length_c   1.000
_cell.angle_alpha   90.00
_cell.angle_beta   90.00
_cell.angle_gamma   90.00
#
_symmetry.space_group_name_H-M   'P 1'
#
loop_
_entity.id
_entity.type
_entity.pdbx_description
1 polymer ?
#
loop_
_entity_poly.entity_id
_entity_poly.type
_entity_poly.pdbx_seq_one_letter_code
_entity_poly.pdbx_strand_id
1 'polypeptide(L)'
;MADTTTTAAQEKSNRHVIVSGALFALIALIGVLIVLYAWDLPPFRSSIETTENATVRGQVTIISPQLSGYIVEVDVQDFQSVKQGQLLMRIDDRIYQQRLEQARAQLATQRAALANFAQSQKSAAATIAQNEAAVANAGAQAQRAQADLRRVEELAADGSLSARERDAARAAHAQALAQTAQSRAALEISRQNLRTVDVNRASLEAAVANAEAAVKLAEIDLSNTRILAPRDGQLGQVTVRLGAFVNAGAQLTALVPQTMWVVANMKETQMAGVRLGQPVTFTVDALNHAKMRGHVEQIAPATGSEFSVITPDNATGNFVKIAQRIPVRISIDPNQELAARLRPGMSVVTSIDTAATPAAAPKGQQR
;
A
#
# COMPACT_ATOMS: atom_id res chain seq x y z
N MET A 1 -68.26 -90.64 15.63
CA MET A 1 -68.36 -89.35 14.93
C MET A 1 -68.14 -88.29 15.90
N ALA A 2 -66.95 -87.89 16.09
CA ALA A 2 -66.57 -86.79 16.99
C ALA A 2 -65.33 -86.08 16.36
N ASP A 3 -65.18 -84.83 16.63
CA ASP A 3 -64.08 -83.91 16.42
C ASP A 3 -63.86 -83.34 15.01
N THR A 4 -64.48 -82.15 14.80
CA THR A 4 -63.96 -81.20 13.78
C THR A 4 -64.31 -79.73 14.15
N THR A 5 -64.38 -79.34 15.41
CA THR A 5 -64.78 -77.93 15.78
C THR A 5 -63.77 -77.16 16.67
N THR A 6 -62.55 -77.69 16.96
CA THR A 6 -61.68 -77.03 17.94
C THR A 6 -60.48 -76.25 17.25
N THR A 7 -60.20 -76.44 15.93
CA THR A 7 -59.02 -75.83 15.29
C THR A 7 -59.26 -74.40 14.79
N ALA A 8 -60.52 -74.01 14.51
CA ALA A 8 -60.79 -72.67 13.91
C ALA A 8 -60.85 -71.52 14.92
N ALA A 9 -61.05 -71.76 16.21
CA ALA A 9 -61.14 -70.73 17.26
C ALA A 9 -59.71 -70.25 17.73
N GLN A 10 -58.70 -71.15 17.67
CA GLN A 10 -57.36 -70.84 18.14
C GLN A 10 -56.53 -70.00 17.13
N GLU A 11 -56.81 -70.14 15.84
CA GLU A 11 -56.15 -69.34 14.77
C GLU A 11 -56.66 -67.89 14.75
N LYS A 12 -57.91 -67.60 15.06
CA LYS A 12 -58.43 -66.24 15.15
C LYS A 12 -57.97 -65.45 16.39
N SER A 13 -57.73 -66.14 17.52
CA SER A 13 -57.17 -65.51 18.73
C SER A 13 -55.75 -65.04 18.54
N ASN A 14 -54.90 -65.85 17.90
CA ASN A 14 -53.48 -65.51 17.62
C ASN A 14 -53.34 -64.33 16.62
N ARG A 15 -54.22 -64.24 15.64
CA ARG A 15 -54.20 -63.10 14.70
C ARG A 15 -54.52 -61.75 15.37
N HIS A 16 -55.50 -61.74 16.31
CA HIS A 16 -55.83 -60.51 17.07
C HIS A 16 -54.72 -60.11 18.01
N VAL A 17 -53.96 -61.03 18.63
CA VAL A 17 -52.86 -60.74 19.50
C VAL A 17 -51.66 -60.22 18.68
N ILE A 18 -51.39 -60.77 17.48
CA ILE A 18 -50.33 -60.32 16.56
C ILE A 18 -50.69 -58.94 16.01
N VAL A 19 -51.92 -58.67 15.61
CA VAL A 19 -52.36 -57.37 15.08
C VAL A 19 -52.36 -56.31 16.17
N SER A 20 -52.80 -56.58 17.38
CA SER A 20 -52.76 -55.66 18.51
C SER A 20 -51.30 -55.36 18.93
N GLY A 21 -50.45 -56.40 18.95
CA GLY A 21 -48.97 -56.23 19.20
C GLY A 21 -48.30 -55.37 18.15
N ALA A 22 -48.64 -55.58 16.86
CA ALA A 22 -48.13 -54.74 15.77
C ALA A 22 -48.60 -53.30 15.84
N LEU A 23 -49.85 -53.08 16.26
CA LEU A 23 -50.39 -51.71 16.48
C LEU A 23 -49.70 -50.99 17.64
N PHE A 24 -49.47 -51.67 18.76
CA PHE A 24 -48.70 -51.11 19.88
C PHE A 24 -47.25 -50.80 19.52
N ALA A 25 -46.60 -51.69 18.76
CA ALA A 25 -45.26 -51.47 18.27
C ALA A 25 -45.19 -50.24 17.30
N LEU A 26 -46.18 -50.06 16.44
CA LEU A 26 -46.30 -48.93 15.53
C LEU A 26 -46.49 -47.61 16.33
N ILE A 27 -47.34 -47.59 17.33
CA ILE A 27 -47.58 -46.43 18.18
C ILE A 27 -46.32 -46.07 18.99
N ALA A 28 -45.62 -47.06 19.52
CA ALA A 28 -44.33 -46.88 20.19
C ALA A 28 -43.28 -46.32 19.25
N LEU A 29 -43.20 -46.82 18.03
CA LEU A 29 -42.27 -46.32 17.01
C LEU A 29 -42.57 -44.86 16.65
N ILE A 30 -43.85 -44.53 16.43
CA ILE A 30 -44.29 -43.15 16.18
C ILE A 30 -43.94 -42.25 17.37
N GLY A 31 -44.15 -42.69 18.61
CA GLY A 31 -43.79 -41.97 19.81
C GLY A 31 -42.28 -41.68 19.91
N VAL A 32 -41.46 -42.70 19.61
CA VAL A 32 -39.99 -42.53 19.53
C VAL A 32 -39.62 -41.56 18.44
N LEU A 33 -40.21 -41.63 17.25
CA LEU A 33 -39.92 -40.70 16.14
C LEU A 33 -40.34 -39.27 16.49
N ILE A 34 -41.47 -39.06 17.18
CA ILE A 34 -41.89 -37.73 17.66
C ILE A 34 -40.90 -37.19 18.69
N VAL A 35 -40.42 -38.00 19.62
CA VAL A 35 -39.39 -37.58 20.60
C VAL A 35 -38.09 -37.25 19.93
N LEU A 36 -37.62 -38.07 18.98
CA LEU A 36 -36.42 -37.82 18.19
C LEU A 36 -36.54 -36.51 17.36
N TYR A 37 -37.73 -36.26 16.79
CA TYR A 37 -38.00 -35.02 16.07
C TYR A 37 -38.05 -33.80 17.00
N ALA A 38 -38.75 -33.92 18.15
CA ALA A 38 -38.92 -32.80 19.10
C ALA A 38 -37.57 -32.39 19.78
N TRP A 39 -36.63 -33.32 19.88
CA TRP A 39 -35.31 -33.08 20.51
C TRP A 39 -34.15 -32.94 19.50
N ASP A 40 -34.46 -32.77 18.21
CA ASP A 40 -33.47 -32.65 17.15
C ASP A 40 -32.38 -33.75 17.20
N LEU A 41 -32.77 -34.99 17.55
CA LEU A 41 -31.84 -36.13 17.57
C LEU A 41 -31.80 -36.81 16.21
N PRO A 42 -30.66 -37.49 15.87
CA PRO A 42 -30.58 -38.25 14.60
C PRO A 42 -31.73 -39.24 14.46
N PRO A 43 -32.40 -39.33 13.26
CA PRO A 43 -32.06 -38.80 11.95
C PRO A 43 -32.60 -37.39 11.63
N PHE A 44 -33.31 -36.73 12.55
CA PHE A 44 -33.97 -35.43 12.31
C PHE A 44 -33.08 -34.21 12.60
N ARG A 45 -31.83 -34.40 12.94
CA ARG A 45 -30.89 -33.30 13.22
C ARG A 45 -30.73 -32.40 11.98
N SER A 46 -31.11 -31.13 12.12
CA SER A 46 -30.92 -30.14 11.06
C SER A 46 -29.44 -29.90 10.81
N SER A 47 -29.02 -29.99 9.54
CA SER A 47 -27.69 -29.63 9.11
C SER A 47 -27.57 -28.12 8.85
N ILE A 48 -28.63 -27.35 9.09
CA ILE A 48 -28.64 -25.91 8.82
C ILE A 48 -28.44 -25.17 10.14
N GLU A 49 -27.31 -24.49 10.22
CA GLU A 49 -26.97 -23.64 11.36
C GLU A 49 -27.38 -22.19 11.07
N THR A 50 -28.27 -21.63 11.90
CA THR A 50 -28.87 -20.30 11.67
C THR A 50 -28.45 -19.31 12.75
N THR A 51 -28.16 -18.07 12.33
CA THR A 51 -27.91 -16.96 13.24
C THR A 51 -28.62 -15.68 12.75
N GLU A 52 -29.25 -14.98 13.68
CA GLU A 52 -29.84 -13.64 13.47
C GLU A 52 -28.83 -12.53 13.75
N ASN A 53 -27.67 -12.87 14.37
CA ASN A 53 -26.63 -11.91 14.63
C ASN A 53 -25.67 -11.83 13.43
N ALA A 54 -26.16 -11.28 12.33
CA ALA A 54 -25.40 -11.09 11.12
C ALA A 54 -25.72 -9.73 10.49
N THR A 55 -24.70 -9.12 9.87
CA THR A 55 -24.83 -7.81 9.25
C THR A 55 -24.10 -7.77 7.92
N VAL A 56 -24.63 -6.98 6.98
CA VAL A 56 -23.92 -6.62 5.76
C VAL A 56 -22.77 -5.68 6.11
N ARG A 57 -21.61 -5.95 5.59
CA ARG A 57 -20.40 -5.10 5.74
C ARG A 57 -19.85 -4.71 4.38
N GLY A 58 -19.16 -3.58 4.32
CA GLY A 58 -18.45 -3.09 3.17
C GLY A 58 -17.22 -2.31 3.65
N GLN A 59 -16.21 -2.19 2.82
CA GLN A 59 -15.01 -1.41 3.15
C GLN A 59 -15.29 0.08 2.97
N VAL A 60 -16.02 0.68 3.91
CA VAL A 60 -16.25 2.13 3.92
C VAL A 60 -14.91 2.86 4.06
N THR A 61 -14.61 3.76 3.14
CA THR A 61 -13.40 4.57 3.15
C THR A 61 -13.75 6.01 3.52
N ILE A 62 -13.17 6.53 4.58
CA ILE A 62 -13.31 7.92 4.97
C ILE A 62 -12.43 8.77 4.03
N ILE A 63 -13.02 9.78 3.41
CA ILE A 63 -12.30 10.75 2.58
C ILE A 63 -11.96 11.96 3.44
N SER A 64 -10.68 12.25 3.57
CA SER A 64 -10.14 13.37 4.31
C SER A 64 -9.04 14.08 3.53
N PRO A 65 -8.87 15.40 3.66
CA PRO A 65 -7.82 16.15 2.99
C PRO A 65 -6.48 15.91 3.68
N GLN A 66 -5.39 15.99 2.93
CA GLN A 66 -4.03 15.97 3.48
C GLN A 66 -3.54 17.38 3.86
N LEU A 67 -4.22 18.41 3.35
CA LEU A 67 -3.87 19.82 3.51
C LEU A 67 -5.03 20.57 4.14
N SER A 68 -4.69 21.66 4.84
CA SER A 68 -5.69 22.58 5.40
C SER A 68 -5.93 23.75 4.46
N GLY A 69 -7.17 24.21 4.36
CA GLY A 69 -7.52 25.37 3.55
C GLY A 69 -9.04 25.56 3.36
N TYR A 70 -9.40 26.57 2.60
CA TYR A 70 -10.81 26.84 2.26
C TYR A 70 -11.26 25.96 1.07
N ILE A 71 -12.46 25.43 1.13
CA ILE A 71 -13.08 24.72 0.01
C ILE A 71 -13.60 25.75 -1.00
N VAL A 72 -13.07 25.71 -2.22
CA VAL A 72 -13.44 26.62 -3.33
C VAL A 72 -14.35 25.95 -4.36
N GLU A 73 -14.49 24.64 -4.29
CA GLU A 73 -15.33 23.88 -5.23
C GLU A 73 -15.80 22.58 -4.59
N VAL A 74 -17.08 22.23 -4.79
CA VAL A 74 -17.68 20.97 -4.37
C VAL A 74 -18.48 20.43 -5.55
N ASP A 75 -17.95 19.43 -6.26
CA ASP A 75 -18.50 18.90 -7.52
C ASP A 75 -19.44 17.70 -7.31
N VAL A 76 -19.72 17.36 -6.05
CA VAL A 76 -20.53 16.21 -5.71
C VAL A 76 -21.63 16.54 -4.73
N GLN A 77 -22.69 15.71 -4.78
CA GLN A 77 -23.84 15.78 -3.88
C GLN A 77 -23.86 14.60 -2.92
N ASP A 78 -24.68 14.71 -1.86
CA ASP A 78 -24.93 13.63 -0.92
C ASP A 78 -25.44 12.38 -1.68
N PHE A 79 -24.86 11.22 -1.35
CA PHE A 79 -25.23 9.90 -1.87
C PHE A 79 -25.00 9.70 -3.39
N GLN A 80 -24.25 10.58 -4.03
CA GLN A 80 -23.92 10.46 -5.44
C GLN A 80 -22.98 9.29 -5.70
N SER A 81 -23.19 8.58 -6.82
CA SER A 81 -22.24 7.58 -7.32
C SER A 81 -21.07 8.25 -8.03
N VAL A 82 -19.84 7.83 -7.71
CA VAL A 82 -18.61 8.39 -8.24
C VAL A 82 -17.69 7.30 -8.78
N LYS A 83 -16.84 7.66 -9.74
CA LYS A 83 -15.81 6.80 -10.31
C LYS A 83 -14.45 7.13 -9.72
N GLN A 84 -13.54 6.15 -9.74
CA GLN A 84 -12.14 6.35 -9.36
C GLN A 84 -11.52 7.52 -10.13
N GLY A 85 -10.80 8.40 -9.41
CA GLY A 85 -10.17 9.60 -10.00
C GLY A 85 -11.12 10.77 -10.25
N GLN A 86 -12.42 10.63 -10.01
CA GLN A 86 -13.37 11.75 -10.14
C GLN A 86 -13.08 12.82 -9.07
N LEU A 87 -13.07 14.10 -9.47
CA LEU A 87 -12.94 15.21 -8.56
C LEU A 87 -14.18 15.27 -7.67
N LEU A 88 -13.95 15.34 -6.36
CA LEU A 88 -14.99 15.49 -5.36
C LEU A 88 -15.06 16.93 -4.86
N MET A 89 -13.92 17.49 -4.50
CA MET A 89 -13.79 18.82 -3.92
C MET A 89 -12.43 19.39 -4.24
N ARG A 90 -12.31 20.73 -4.17
CA ARG A 90 -11.04 21.43 -4.35
C ARG A 90 -10.81 22.43 -3.22
N ILE A 91 -9.63 22.37 -2.62
CA ILE A 91 -9.13 23.36 -1.68
C ILE A 91 -8.52 24.51 -2.46
N ASP A 92 -8.53 25.73 -1.92
CA ASP A 92 -7.86 26.90 -2.49
C ASP A 92 -6.37 26.61 -2.75
N ASP A 93 -6.02 26.53 -4.02
CA ASP A 93 -4.71 26.11 -4.49
C ASP A 93 -3.72 27.28 -4.72
N ARG A 94 -4.18 28.54 -4.61
CA ARG A 94 -3.37 29.74 -4.90
C ARG A 94 -2.06 29.79 -4.12
N ILE A 95 -2.09 29.46 -2.84
CA ILE A 95 -0.89 29.45 -1.99
C ILE A 95 0.06 28.32 -2.44
N TYR A 96 -0.47 27.16 -2.79
CA TYR A 96 0.31 25.99 -3.22
C TYR A 96 0.93 26.21 -4.60
N GLN A 97 0.20 26.88 -5.53
CA GLN A 97 0.75 27.33 -6.80
C GLN A 97 1.94 28.28 -6.60
N GLN A 98 1.81 29.29 -5.72
CA GLN A 98 2.90 30.21 -5.43
C GLN A 98 4.11 29.50 -4.79
N ARG A 99 3.91 28.51 -3.93
CA ARG A 99 4.99 27.70 -3.37
C ARG A 99 5.70 26.88 -4.46
N LEU A 100 4.96 26.32 -5.41
CA LEU A 100 5.53 25.59 -6.54
C LEU A 100 6.38 26.53 -7.40
N GLU A 101 5.89 27.72 -7.74
CA GLU A 101 6.65 28.71 -8.51
C GLU A 101 7.91 29.17 -7.78
N GLN A 102 7.83 29.38 -6.48
CA GLN A 102 9.00 29.68 -5.65
C GLN A 102 10.05 28.57 -5.67
N ALA A 103 9.61 27.31 -5.54
CA ALA A 103 10.51 26.16 -5.60
C ALA A 103 11.16 26.01 -6.99
N ARG A 104 10.40 26.26 -8.07
CA ARG A 104 10.92 26.26 -9.45
C ARG A 104 11.94 27.35 -9.68
N ALA A 105 11.71 28.57 -9.17
CA ALA A 105 12.67 29.66 -9.24
C ALA A 105 13.97 29.33 -8.50
N GLN A 106 13.87 28.69 -7.32
CA GLN A 106 15.02 28.24 -6.56
C GLN A 106 15.82 27.16 -7.33
N LEU A 107 15.14 26.21 -7.96
CA LEU A 107 15.77 25.20 -8.83
C LEU A 107 16.51 25.87 -10.02
N ALA A 108 15.87 26.83 -10.66
CA ALA A 108 16.49 27.57 -11.75
C ALA A 108 17.79 28.26 -11.31
N THR A 109 17.81 28.86 -10.09
CA THR A 109 19.01 29.46 -9.50
C THR A 109 20.13 28.45 -9.28
N GLN A 110 19.83 27.26 -8.74
CA GLN A 110 20.85 26.20 -8.54
C GLN A 110 21.36 25.64 -9.86
N ARG A 111 20.50 25.47 -10.86
CA ARG A 111 20.91 25.05 -12.20
C ARG A 111 21.80 26.08 -12.88
N ALA A 112 21.51 27.37 -12.73
CA ALA A 112 22.37 28.45 -13.22
C ALA A 112 23.75 28.44 -12.54
N ALA A 113 23.80 28.21 -11.22
CA ALA A 113 25.06 28.05 -10.49
C ALA A 113 25.89 26.87 -11.01
N LEU A 114 25.26 25.72 -11.29
CA LEU A 114 25.94 24.57 -11.89
C LEU A 114 26.42 24.84 -13.32
N ALA A 115 25.63 25.59 -14.10
CA ALA A 115 26.05 26.01 -15.44
C ALA A 115 27.27 26.95 -15.40
N ASN A 116 27.28 27.92 -14.46
CA ASN A 116 28.45 28.81 -14.25
C ASN A 116 29.69 28.03 -13.81
N PHE A 117 29.53 26.98 -13.02
CA PHE A 117 30.62 26.08 -12.66
C PHE A 117 31.25 25.43 -13.89
N ALA A 118 30.45 24.94 -14.85
CA ALA A 118 30.96 24.35 -16.09
C ALA A 118 31.82 25.36 -16.89
N GLN A 119 31.46 26.64 -16.85
CA GLN A 119 32.28 27.71 -17.48
C GLN A 119 33.59 27.96 -16.72
N SER A 120 33.54 27.93 -15.37
CA SER A 120 34.73 28.07 -14.53
C SER A 120 35.74 26.91 -14.77
N GLN A 121 35.23 25.69 -14.92
CA GLN A 121 36.07 24.53 -15.24
C GLN A 121 36.77 24.67 -16.60
N LYS A 122 36.04 25.13 -17.64
CA LYS A 122 36.63 25.41 -18.96
C LYS A 122 37.74 26.48 -18.87
N SER A 123 37.50 27.53 -18.09
CA SER A 123 38.52 28.58 -17.88
C SER A 123 39.76 28.06 -17.16
N ALA A 124 39.61 27.23 -16.12
CA ALA A 124 40.72 26.59 -15.43
C ALA A 124 41.51 25.64 -16.35
N ALA A 125 40.81 24.86 -17.18
CA ALA A 125 41.45 23.98 -18.17
C ALA A 125 42.23 24.78 -19.22
N ALA A 126 41.72 25.92 -19.69
CA ALA A 126 42.44 26.81 -20.61
C ALA A 126 43.73 27.40 -19.97
N THR A 127 43.66 27.74 -18.65
CA THR A 127 44.84 28.22 -17.91
C THR A 127 45.93 27.12 -17.78
N ILE A 128 45.51 25.85 -17.60
CA ILE A 128 46.47 24.72 -17.63
C ILE A 128 47.13 24.61 -18.98
N ALA A 129 46.38 24.64 -20.08
CA ALA A 129 46.93 24.56 -21.43
C ALA A 129 47.93 25.71 -21.72
N GLN A 130 47.61 26.92 -21.24
CA GLN A 130 48.54 28.06 -21.32
C GLN A 130 49.85 27.80 -20.55
N ASN A 131 49.77 27.29 -19.31
CA ASN A 131 50.97 27.00 -18.51
C ASN A 131 51.76 25.79 -19.04
N GLU A 132 51.12 24.81 -19.67
CA GLU A 132 51.80 23.72 -20.37
C GLU A 132 52.62 24.25 -21.55
N ALA A 133 52.10 25.17 -22.34
CA ALA A 133 52.84 25.83 -23.39
C ALA A 133 54.01 26.66 -22.84
N ALA A 134 53.84 27.32 -21.67
CA ALA A 134 54.93 28.06 -21.00
C ALA A 134 56.05 27.12 -20.52
N VAL A 135 55.70 25.94 -19.97
CA VAL A 135 56.71 24.90 -19.62
C VAL A 135 57.45 24.39 -20.84
N ALA A 136 56.78 24.15 -21.96
CA ALA A 136 57.36 23.70 -23.19
C ALA A 136 58.36 24.75 -23.74
N ASN A 137 57.96 26.03 -23.72
CA ASN A 137 58.86 27.13 -24.16
C ASN A 137 60.08 27.26 -23.24
N ALA A 138 59.92 27.28 -21.92
CA ALA A 138 61.03 27.33 -20.97
C ALA A 138 61.94 26.11 -21.10
N GLY A 139 61.43 24.93 -21.36
CA GLY A 139 62.13 23.71 -21.60
C GLY A 139 63.01 23.78 -22.88
N ALA A 140 62.47 24.31 -23.99
CA ALA A 140 63.19 24.52 -25.22
C ALA A 140 64.39 25.53 -25.04
N GLN A 141 64.16 26.61 -24.26
CA GLN A 141 65.18 27.55 -23.90
C GLN A 141 66.32 26.93 -23.06
N ALA A 142 65.97 26.08 -22.08
CA ALA A 142 66.91 25.35 -21.25
C ALA A 142 67.73 24.34 -22.08
N GLN A 143 67.16 23.66 -23.04
CA GLN A 143 67.83 22.76 -23.96
C GLN A 143 68.82 23.51 -24.85
N ARG A 144 68.40 24.68 -25.37
CA ARG A 144 69.27 25.54 -26.15
C ARG A 144 70.45 26.01 -25.31
N ALA A 145 70.24 26.58 -24.13
CA ALA A 145 71.26 27.03 -23.22
C ALA A 145 72.24 25.91 -22.81
N GLN A 146 71.74 24.69 -22.63
CA GLN A 146 72.53 23.50 -22.36
C GLN A 146 73.41 23.11 -23.53
N ALA A 147 72.90 23.17 -24.77
CA ALA A 147 73.73 22.90 -25.98
C ALA A 147 74.82 23.97 -26.19
N ASP A 148 74.46 25.22 -25.93
CA ASP A 148 75.45 26.34 -26.01
C ASP A 148 76.52 26.20 -24.93
N LEU A 149 76.19 25.85 -23.69
CA LEU A 149 77.14 25.59 -22.62
C LEU A 149 78.12 24.48 -22.98
N ARG A 150 77.58 23.31 -23.48
CA ARG A 150 78.46 22.20 -23.92
C ARG A 150 79.48 22.65 -24.99
N ARG A 151 79.01 23.39 -26.00
CA ARG A 151 79.89 23.92 -27.04
C ARG A 151 80.99 24.85 -26.50
N VAL A 152 80.59 25.73 -25.57
CA VAL A 152 81.54 26.66 -24.92
C VAL A 152 82.52 25.92 -24.03
N GLU A 153 82.10 24.88 -23.30
CA GLU A 153 82.99 24.04 -22.47
C GLU A 153 83.97 23.27 -23.29
N GLU A 154 83.62 22.71 -24.47
CA GLU A 154 84.52 22.07 -25.41
C GLU A 154 85.59 23.05 -25.97
N LEU A 155 85.19 24.24 -26.46
CA LEU A 155 86.07 25.24 -26.97
C LEU A 155 86.98 25.89 -25.91
N ALA A 156 86.48 25.98 -24.66
CA ALA A 156 87.30 26.49 -23.54
C ALA A 156 88.40 25.48 -23.12
N ALA A 157 88.13 24.16 -23.24
CA ALA A 157 89.11 23.11 -22.98
C ALA A 157 90.26 23.15 -23.95
N ASP A 158 90.02 23.54 -25.22
CA ASP A 158 90.99 23.70 -26.24
C ASP A 158 91.71 25.07 -26.20
N GLY A 159 91.43 25.91 -25.18
CA GLY A 159 92.02 27.22 -24.98
C GLY A 159 91.54 28.32 -25.97
N SER A 160 90.49 28.03 -26.74
CA SER A 160 89.90 28.92 -27.77
C SER A 160 88.95 29.97 -27.22
N LEU A 161 88.44 29.80 -25.96
CA LEU A 161 87.50 30.73 -25.30
C LEU A 161 87.94 31.08 -23.87
N SER A 162 87.55 32.28 -23.41
CA SER A 162 87.91 32.76 -22.08
C SER A 162 87.03 32.10 -20.94
N ALA A 163 87.60 32.02 -19.72
CA ALA A 163 86.90 31.55 -18.55
C ALA A 163 85.61 32.38 -18.26
N ARG A 164 85.66 33.67 -18.62
CA ARG A 164 84.49 34.58 -18.46
C ARG A 164 83.32 34.17 -19.37
N GLU A 165 83.56 33.74 -20.58
CA GLU A 165 82.53 33.27 -21.52
C GLU A 165 81.90 31.96 -21.05
N ARG A 166 82.75 31.03 -20.54
CA ARG A 166 82.25 29.78 -19.91
C ARG A 166 81.35 30.05 -18.70
N ASP A 167 81.76 30.97 -17.83
CA ASP A 167 80.98 31.30 -16.63
C ASP A 167 79.68 32.02 -17.01
N ALA A 168 79.65 32.84 -18.06
CA ALA A 168 78.44 33.44 -18.61
C ALA A 168 77.49 32.41 -19.19
N ALA A 169 77.99 31.38 -19.93
CA ALA A 169 77.21 30.31 -20.47
C ALA A 169 76.58 29.43 -19.33
N ARG A 170 77.34 29.13 -18.26
CA ARG A 170 76.90 28.45 -17.09
C ARG A 170 75.74 29.21 -16.36
N ALA A 171 75.90 30.50 -16.18
CA ALA A 171 74.87 31.36 -15.59
C ALA A 171 73.57 31.39 -16.43
N ALA A 172 73.72 31.48 -17.77
CA ALA A 172 72.60 31.45 -18.69
C ALA A 172 71.80 30.09 -18.62
N HIS A 173 72.55 28.97 -18.56
CA HIS A 173 71.92 27.67 -18.40
C HIS A 173 71.24 27.52 -17.03
N ALA A 174 71.86 27.96 -15.93
CA ALA A 174 71.28 27.94 -14.61
C ALA A 174 70.00 28.82 -14.55
N GLN A 175 70.02 29.98 -15.21
CA GLN A 175 68.87 30.86 -15.33
C GLN A 175 67.68 30.19 -16.09
N ALA A 176 68.01 29.51 -17.23
CA ALA A 176 66.97 28.81 -18.01
C ALA A 176 66.38 27.60 -17.26
N LEU A 177 67.17 26.89 -16.43
CA LEU A 177 66.68 25.84 -15.54
C LEU A 177 65.73 26.41 -14.46
N ALA A 178 66.12 27.52 -13.85
CA ALA A 178 65.31 28.22 -12.85
C ALA A 178 63.97 28.66 -13.46
N GLN A 179 63.98 29.20 -14.70
CA GLN A 179 62.74 29.57 -15.42
C GLN A 179 61.88 28.35 -15.73
N THR A 180 62.45 27.19 -16.08
CA THR A 180 61.71 25.95 -16.29
C THR A 180 61.07 25.47 -14.99
N ALA A 181 61.78 25.54 -13.85
CA ALA A 181 61.26 25.18 -12.55
C ALA A 181 60.10 26.13 -12.14
N GLN A 182 60.20 27.41 -12.38
CA GLN A 182 59.14 28.39 -12.13
C GLN A 182 57.91 28.10 -12.98
N SER A 183 58.04 27.82 -14.27
CA SER A 183 56.93 27.49 -15.16
C SER A 183 56.24 26.19 -14.75
N ARG A 184 57.01 25.17 -14.29
CA ARG A 184 56.44 23.91 -13.75
C ARG A 184 55.65 24.14 -12.47
N ALA A 185 56.13 24.98 -11.56
CA ALA A 185 55.41 25.36 -10.34
C ALA A 185 54.10 26.07 -10.68
N ALA A 186 54.09 26.99 -11.65
CA ALA A 186 52.87 27.65 -12.11
C ALA A 186 51.86 26.67 -12.72
N LEU A 187 52.32 25.66 -13.47
CA LEU A 187 51.47 24.59 -14.00
C LEU A 187 50.83 23.77 -12.86
N GLU A 188 51.61 23.41 -11.84
CA GLU A 188 51.06 22.64 -10.70
C GLU A 188 50.03 23.44 -9.92
N ILE A 189 50.24 24.74 -9.70
CA ILE A 189 49.26 25.64 -9.08
C ILE A 189 47.97 25.64 -9.90
N SER A 190 48.04 25.73 -11.24
CA SER A 190 46.83 25.74 -12.07
C SER A 190 46.10 24.39 -12.05
N ARG A 191 46.82 23.27 -11.93
CA ARG A 191 46.20 21.94 -11.73
C ARG A 191 45.51 21.81 -10.39
N GLN A 192 46.10 22.36 -9.30
CA GLN A 192 45.43 22.40 -8.00
C GLN A 192 44.18 23.27 -8.03
N ASN A 193 44.22 24.40 -8.73
CA ASN A 193 43.02 25.22 -8.91
C ASN A 193 41.88 24.46 -9.61
N LEU A 194 42.19 23.66 -10.68
CA LEU A 194 41.20 22.83 -11.33
C LEU A 194 40.60 21.79 -10.36
N ARG A 195 41.43 21.12 -9.55
CA ARG A 195 40.94 20.18 -8.53
C ARG A 195 39.99 20.83 -7.52
N THR A 196 40.32 22.06 -7.09
CA THR A 196 39.45 22.83 -6.19
C THR A 196 38.07 23.13 -6.84
N VAL A 197 38.11 23.51 -8.11
CA VAL A 197 36.89 23.69 -8.91
C VAL A 197 36.11 22.39 -8.97
N ASP A 198 36.75 21.24 -9.26
CA ASP A 198 36.05 19.94 -9.38
C ASP A 198 35.39 19.45 -8.07
N VAL A 199 36.03 19.71 -6.92
CA VAL A 199 35.41 19.38 -5.60
C VAL A 199 34.09 20.11 -5.39
N ASN A 200 33.97 21.35 -5.85
CA ASN A 200 32.75 22.12 -5.72
C ASN A 200 31.55 21.57 -6.55
N ARG A 201 31.83 20.79 -7.59
CA ARG A 201 30.82 20.20 -8.47
C ARG A 201 29.81 19.34 -7.70
N ALA A 202 30.31 18.41 -6.89
CA ALA A 202 29.45 17.51 -6.12
C ALA A 202 28.49 18.29 -5.17
N SER A 203 28.98 19.38 -4.59
CA SER A 203 28.14 20.26 -3.76
C SER A 203 27.04 20.96 -4.56
N LEU A 204 27.36 21.46 -5.76
CA LEU A 204 26.38 22.10 -6.64
C LEU A 204 25.36 21.10 -7.20
N GLU A 205 25.79 19.90 -7.57
CA GLU A 205 24.90 18.81 -8.00
C GLU A 205 23.94 18.39 -6.87
N ALA A 206 24.44 18.29 -5.63
CA ALA A 206 23.61 18.03 -4.47
C ALA A 206 22.60 19.17 -4.20
N ALA A 207 23.02 20.42 -4.39
CA ALA A 207 22.12 21.58 -4.26
C ALA A 207 20.99 21.57 -5.32
N VAL A 208 21.30 21.19 -6.56
CA VAL A 208 20.30 20.99 -7.62
C VAL A 208 19.32 19.86 -7.24
N ALA A 209 19.84 18.71 -6.79
CA ALA A 209 19.00 17.59 -6.39
C ALA A 209 18.06 17.95 -5.23
N ASN A 210 18.54 18.70 -4.24
CA ASN A 210 17.71 19.21 -3.14
C ASN A 210 16.62 20.15 -3.64
N ALA A 211 16.93 21.04 -4.58
CA ALA A 211 15.94 21.95 -5.16
C ALA A 211 14.90 21.20 -6.02
N GLU A 212 15.30 20.15 -6.73
CA GLU A 212 14.38 19.27 -7.47
C GLU A 212 13.43 18.53 -6.53
N ALA A 213 13.94 18.03 -5.41
CA ALA A 213 13.10 17.42 -4.37
C ALA A 213 12.08 18.41 -3.79
N ALA A 214 12.49 19.68 -3.57
CA ALA A 214 11.58 20.73 -3.10
C ALA A 214 10.47 21.05 -4.13
N VAL A 215 10.79 21.08 -5.43
CA VAL A 215 9.79 21.23 -6.50
C VAL A 215 8.79 20.08 -6.47
N LYS A 216 9.29 18.84 -6.38
CA LYS A 216 8.44 17.65 -6.33
C LYS A 216 7.50 17.64 -5.11
N LEU A 217 7.99 18.09 -3.96
CA LEU A 217 7.15 18.23 -2.76
C LEU A 217 6.03 19.26 -2.98
N ALA A 218 6.36 20.43 -3.54
CA ALA A 218 5.37 21.45 -3.84
C ALA A 218 4.34 20.98 -4.92
N GLU A 219 4.73 20.15 -5.88
CA GLU A 219 3.82 19.53 -6.85
C GLU A 219 2.86 18.53 -6.19
N ILE A 220 3.35 17.73 -5.23
CA ILE A 220 2.52 16.82 -4.43
C ILE A 220 1.51 17.65 -3.61
N ASP A 221 1.95 18.69 -2.92
CA ASP A 221 1.06 19.56 -2.14
C ASP A 221 -0.01 20.18 -3.04
N LEU A 222 0.35 20.70 -4.21
CA LEU A 222 -0.60 21.22 -5.18
C LEU A 222 -1.58 20.14 -5.66
N SER A 223 -1.13 18.93 -5.92
CA SER A 223 -2.00 17.83 -6.30
C SER A 223 -3.00 17.45 -5.20
N ASN A 224 -2.56 17.51 -3.93
CA ASN A 224 -3.38 17.19 -2.77
C ASN A 224 -4.47 18.25 -2.47
N THR A 225 -4.44 19.42 -3.12
CA THR A 225 -5.56 20.37 -3.07
C THR A 225 -6.80 19.82 -3.80
N ARG A 226 -6.64 18.88 -4.71
CA ARG A 226 -7.71 18.23 -5.47
C ARG A 226 -8.06 16.91 -4.79
N ILE A 227 -9.20 16.85 -4.15
CA ILE A 227 -9.67 15.66 -3.44
C ILE A 227 -10.41 14.77 -4.43
N LEU A 228 -9.82 13.63 -4.76
CA LEU A 228 -10.32 12.68 -5.74
C LEU A 228 -10.89 11.44 -5.07
N ALA A 229 -11.84 10.76 -5.74
CA ALA A 229 -12.33 9.46 -5.32
C ALA A 229 -11.23 8.39 -5.49
N PRO A 230 -10.86 7.63 -4.43
CA PRO A 230 -9.81 6.62 -4.50
C PRO A 230 -10.23 5.36 -5.25
N ARG A 231 -11.54 5.11 -5.38
CA ARG A 231 -12.15 3.97 -6.08
C ARG A 231 -13.59 4.28 -6.49
N ASP A 232 -14.20 3.40 -7.27
CA ASP A 232 -15.64 3.46 -7.58
C ASP A 232 -16.48 3.19 -6.34
N GLY A 233 -17.61 3.89 -6.21
CA GLY A 233 -18.52 3.71 -5.10
C GLY A 233 -19.60 4.78 -5.01
N GLN A 234 -20.33 4.76 -3.92
CA GLN A 234 -21.35 5.75 -3.59
C GLN A 234 -20.88 6.58 -2.38
N LEU A 235 -20.96 7.89 -2.49
CA LEU A 235 -20.66 8.78 -1.37
C LEU A 235 -21.70 8.66 -0.26
N GLY A 236 -21.28 8.88 0.96
CA GLY A 236 -22.16 9.16 2.08
C GLY A 236 -22.60 10.62 2.07
N GLN A 237 -22.92 11.13 3.24
CA GLN A 237 -23.23 12.55 3.40
C GLN A 237 -21.96 13.39 3.25
N VAL A 238 -22.04 14.49 2.50
CA VAL A 238 -20.98 15.48 2.33
C VAL A 238 -21.08 16.50 3.48
N THR A 239 -20.11 16.49 4.38
CA THR A 239 -20.17 17.30 5.63
C THR A 239 -19.73 18.74 5.43
N VAL A 240 -19.09 19.05 4.30
CA VAL A 240 -18.52 20.38 4.01
C VAL A 240 -19.30 21.11 2.93
N ARG A 241 -19.17 22.44 2.94
CA ARG A 241 -19.81 23.34 1.96
C ARG A 241 -18.79 24.29 1.36
N LEU A 242 -19.14 24.89 0.22
CA LEU A 242 -18.32 25.92 -0.42
C LEU A 242 -17.99 27.04 0.60
N GLY A 243 -16.74 27.46 0.66
CA GLY A 243 -16.23 28.46 1.59
C GLY A 243 -15.92 27.96 3.01
N ALA A 244 -16.16 26.68 3.31
CA ALA A 244 -15.80 26.10 4.61
C ALA A 244 -14.28 25.95 4.71
N PHE A 245 -13.72 26.23 5.89
CA PHE A 245 -12.33 25.90 6.21
C PHE A 245 -12.22 24.46 6.71
N VAL A 246 -11.31 23.69 6.16
CA VAL A 246 -11.04 22.31 6.56
C VAL A 246 -9.60 22.13 7.03
N ASN A 247 -9.42 21.29 8.04
CA ASN A 247 -8.10 20.89 8.53
C ASN A 247 -7.68 19.57 7.89
N ALA A 248 -6.37 19.34 7.79
CA ALA A 248 -5.83 18.05 7.40
C ALA A 248 -6.36 16.94 8.32
N GLY A 249 -6.81 15.82 7.75
CA GLY A 249 -7.41 14.70 8.45
C GLY A 249 -8.90 14.86 8.82
N ALA A 250 -9.54 16.01 8.58
CA ALA A 250 -10.97 16.19 8.83
C ALA A 250 -11.79 15.28 7.89
N GLN A 251 -12.84 14.63 8.41
CA GLN A 251 -13.73 13.82 7.59
C GLN A 251 -14.61 14.72 6.71
N LEU A 252 -14.47 14.61 5.40
CA LEU A 252 -15.27 15.35 4.42
C LEU A 252 -16.51 14.57 3.96
N THR A 253 -16.32 13.30 3.69
CA THR A 253 -17.37 12.34 3.32
C THR A 253 -16.85 10.92 3.54
N ALA A 254 -17.71 9.93 3.32
CA ALA A 254 -17.35 8.51 3.31
C ALA A 254 -17.66 7.93 1.93
N LEU A 255 -16.82 7.05 1.43
CA LEU A 255 -17.05 6.33 0.18
C LEU A 255 -17.39 4.87 0.49
N VAL A 256 -18.55 4.44 0.05
CA VAL A 256 -19.06 3.07 0.17
C VAL A 256 -18.84 2.37 -1.18
N PRO A 257 -17.96 1.37 -1.27
CA PRO A 257 -17.76 0.63 -2.50
C PRO A 257 -18.91 -0.34 -2.76
N GLN A 258 -19.02 -0.83 -3.99
CA GLN A 258 -20.05 -1.80 -4.36
C GLN A 258 -19.76 -3.22 -3.81
N THR A 259 -18.52 -3.50 -3.45
CA THR A 259 -18.14 -4.81 -2.91
C THR A 259 -18.58 -4.93 -1.46
N MET A 260 -19.49 -5.85 -1.20
CA MET A 260 -20.04 -6.12 0.12
C MET A 260 -19.91 -7.60 0.47
N TRP A 261 -19.99 -7.90 1.74
CA TRP A 261 -20.01 -9.25 2.30
C TRP A 261 -20.92 -9.26 3.53
N VAL A 262 -21.29 -10.44 3.99
CA VAL A 262 -22.01 -10.60 5.25
C VAL A 262 -21.03 -11.08 6.32
N VAL A 263 -21.15 -10.54 7.52
CA VAL A 263 -20.48 -11.04 8.72
C VAL A 263 -21.53 -11.64 9.63
N ALA A 264 -21.48 -12.96 9.79
CA ALA A 264 -22.36 -13.72 10.65
C ALA A 264 -21.62 -14.11 11.94
N ASN A 265 -22.12 -13.69 13.08
CA ASN A 265 -21.55 -14.04 14.38
C ASN A 265 -22.21 -15.35 14.88
N MET A 266 -21.61 -16.48 14.51
CA MET A 266 -22.11 -17.82 14.89
C MET A 266 -21.76 -18.13 16.35
N LYS A 267 -22.62 -18.84 17.05
CA LYS A 267 -22.29 -19.35 18.39
C LYS A 267 -21.20 -20.43 18.28
N GLU A 268 -20.29 -20.50 19.25
CA GLU A 268 -19.24 -21.53 19.30
C GLU A 268 -19.80 -22.95 19.12
N THR A 269 -20.97 -23.23 19.70
CA THR A 269 -21.67 -24.52 19.62
C THR A 269 -22.14 -24.88 18.21
N GLN A 270 -22.26 -23.89 17.31
CA GLN A 270 -22.70 -24.06 15.93
C GLN A 270 -21.53 -24.25 14.96
N MET A 271 -20.29 -24.04 15.42
CA MET A 271 -19.12 -24.03 14.56
C MET A 271 -18.57 -25.40 14.20
N ALA A 272 -18.99 -26.48 14.87
CA ALA A 272 -18.42 -27.82 14.70
C ALA A 272 -18.48 -28.35 13.24
N GLY A 273 -19.53 -27.99 12.51
CA GLY A 273 -19.72 -28.40 11.10
C GLY A 273 -19.40 -27.32 10.06
N VAL A 274 -19.09 -26.09 10.47
CA VAL A 274 -18.87 -24.97 9.56
C VAL A 274 -17.48 -25.06 8.92
N ARG A 275 -17.43 -25.02 7.59
CA ARG A 275 -16.19 -25.10 6.79
C ARG A 275 -16.19 -24.04 5.70
N LEU A 276 -14.97 -23.68 5.23
CA LEU A 276 -14.80 -22.77 4.10
C LEU A 276 -15.46 -23.34 2.83
N GLY A 277 -16.10 -22.47 2.05
CA GLY A 277 -16.74 -22.83 0.78
C GLY A 277 -18.15 -23.42 0.92
N GLN A 278 -18.68 -23.61 2.12
CA GLN A 278 -20.06 -24.09 2.29
C GLN A 278 -21.06 -23.05 1.79
N PRO A 279 -22.18 -23.49 1.17
CA PRO A 279 -23.23 -22.61 0.71
C PRO A 279 -23.99 -22.01 1.90
N VAL A 280 -24.30 -20.75 1.75
CA VAL A 280 -25.03 -19.97 2.74
C VAL A 280 -26.23 -19.33 2.08
N THR A 281 -27.39 -19.43 2.73
CA THR A 281 -28.56 -18.64 2.39
C THR A 281 -28.78 -17.59 3.46
N PHE A 282 -28.99 -16.35 3.07
CA PHE A 282 -29.32 -15.30 4.03
C PHE A 282 -30.52 -14.48 3.56
N THR A 283 -31.28 -13.98 4.51
CA THR A 283 -32.42 -13.09 4.26
C THR A 283 -32.09 -11.71 4.78
N VAL A 284 -32.47 -10.68 4.02
CA VAL A 284 -32.20 -9.28 4.35
C VAL A 284 -33.46 -8.60 4.82
N ASP A 285 -33.50 -8.16 6.07
CA ASP A 285 -34.69 -7.60 6.71
C ASP A 285 -35.19 -6.34 5.98
N ALA A 286 -34.28 -5.45 5.61
CA ALA A 286 -34.56 -4.21 4.87
C ALA A 286 -35.09 -4.42 3.45
N LEU A 287 -34.96 -5.64 2.88
CA LEU A 287 -35.41 -6.00 1.55
C LEU A 287 -36.59 -6.97 1.59
N ASN A 288 -37.47 -6.82 2.58
CA ASN A 288 -38.68 -7.63 2.76
C ASN A 288 -38.39 -9.14 2.87
N HIS A 289 -37.34 -9.47 3.64
CA HIS A 289 -36.82 -10.83 3.85
C HIS A 289 -36.45 -11.56 2.56
N ALA A 290 -35.98 -10.80 1.55
CA ALA A 290 -35.53 -11.36 0.30
C ALA A 290 -34.34 -12.34 0.54
N LYS A 291 -34.48 -13.55 -0.03
CA LYS A 291 -33.44 -14.60 0.07
C LYS A 291 -32.31 -14.35 -0.89
N MET A 292 -31.11 -14.39 -0.38
CA MET A 292 -29.87 -14.27 -1.15
C MET A 292 -28.95 -15.43 -0.83
N ARG A 293 -27.99 -15.68 -1.71
CA ARG A 293 -27.03 -16.77 -1.61
C ARG A 293 -25.59 -16.24 -1.53
N GLY A 294 -24.77 -17.03 -0.87
CA GLY A 294 -23.36 -16.76 -0.72
C GLY A 294 -22.61 -18.01 -0.26
N HIS A 295 -21.35 -17.86 0.03
CA HIS A 295 -20.47 -18.95 0.50
C HIS A 295 -19.65 -18.48 1.69
N VAL A 296 -19.33 -19.40 2.59
CA VAL A 296 -18.36 -19.14 3.67
C VAL A 296 -16.99 -18.85 3.06
N GLU A 297 -16.55 -17.59 3.18
CA GLU A 297 -15.28 -17.13 2.62
C GLU A 297 -14.14 -17.26 3.63
N GLN A 298 -14.38 -16.85 4.87
CA GLN A 298 -13.39 -16.85 5.94
C GLN A 298 -14.06 -17.09 7.29
N ILE A 299 -13.34 -17.75 8.19
CA ILE A 299 -13.72 -17.95 9.59
C ILE A 299 -12.68 -17.22 10.44
N ALA A 300 -13.14 -16.40 11.39
CA ALA A 300 -12.23 -15.67 12.27
C ALA A 300 -11.38 -16.65 13.12
N PRO A 301 -10.09 -16.37 13.32
CA PRO A 301 -9.18 -17.23 14.08
C PRO A 301 -9.44 -17.22 15.59
N ALA A 302 -10.23 -16.26 16.10
CA ALA A 302 -10.60 -16.13 17.50
C ALA A 302 -12.02 -15.59 17.66
N THR A 303 -12.55 -15.69 18.87
CA THR A 303 -13.87 -15.15 19.22
C THR A 303 -13.87 -13.63 19.25
N GLY A 304 -15.04 -13.02 19.13
CA GLY A 304 -15.16 -11.56 19.15
C GLY A 304 -14.68 -10.92 20.46
N SER A 305 -14.71 -11.64 21.57
CA SER A 305 -14.22 -11.18 22.89
C SER A 305 -12.70 -11.02 22.93
N GLU A 306 -11.93 -11.86 22.22
CA GLU A 306 -10.47 -11.76 22.17
C GLU A 306 -9.98 -10.52 21.43
N PHE A 307 -10.77 -10.01 20.48
CA PHE A 307 -10.48 -8.78 19.73
C PHE A 307 -11.06 -7.52 20.38
N SER A 308 -11.73 -7.66 21.53
CA SER A 308 -12.29 -6.51 22.24
C SER A 308 -11.21 -5.78 23.04
N VAL A 309 -11.18 -4.46 22.91
CA VAL A 309 -10.27 -3.60 23.70
C VAL A 309 -10.60 -3.63 25.18
N ILE A 310 -11.84 -3.96 25.55
CA ILE A 310 -12.30 -4.13 26.94
C ILE A 310 -12.63 -5.60 27.12
N THR A 311 -11.74 -6.34 27.78
CA THR A 311 -11.99 -7.71 28.20
C THR A 311 -13.02 -7.68 29.32
N PRO A 312 -14.14 -8.44 29.22
CA PRO A 312 -15.07 -8.57 30.35
C PRO A 312 -14.37 -9.34 31.47
N ASP A 313 -13.88 -8.63 32.47
CA ASP A 313 -13.29 -9.23 33.68
C ASP A 313 -14.40 -9.47 34.69
N ASN A 314 -14.60 -10.74 35.05
CA ASN A 314 -15.52 -11.14 36.12
C ASN A 314 -14.81 -11.00 37.46
N ALA A 315 -14.73 -9.78 37.99
CA ALA A 315 -14.11 -9.46 39.28
C ALA A 315 -14.76 -10.16 40.51
N THR A 316 -15.87 -10.88 40.32
CA THR A 316 -16.64 -11.49 41.41
C THR A 316 -16.37 -12.99 41.62
N GLY A 317 -15.41 -13.60 40.89
CA GLY A 317 -15.01 -14.99 41.14
C GLY A 317 -15.99 -16.11 40.72
N ASN A 318 -17.17 -15.79 40.25
CA ASN A 318 -18.13 -16.76 39.70
C ASN A 318 -17.96 -16.87 38.19
N PHE A 319 -17.37 -17.99 37.73
CA PHE A 319 -17.26 -18.28 36.29
C PHE A 319 -18.66 -18.69 35.74
N VAL A 320 -19.24 -17.81 34.92
CA VAL A 320 -20.42 -18.12 34.12
C VAL A 320 -19.96 -18.39 32.68
N LYS A 321 -20.17 -19.62 32.20
CA LYS A 321 -19.89 -19.98 30.81
C LYS A 321 -20.87 -19.27 29.89
N ILE A 322 -20.45 -18.17 29.26
CA ILE A 322 -21.21 -17.46 28.23
C ILE A 322 -20.77 -18.01 26.86
N ALA A 323 -21.75 -18.43 26.04
CA ALA A 323 -21.47 -18.89 24.68
C ALA A 323 -20.81 -17.77 23.86
N GLN A 324 -19.54 -17.98 23.50
CA GLN A 324 -18.79 -17.05 22.67
C GLN A 324 -19.28 -17.06 21.22
N ARG A 325 -19.02 -15.99 20.48
CA ARG A 325 -19.37 -15.89 19.06
C ARG A 325 -18.12 -15.78 18.21
N ILE A 326 -18.14 -16.52 17.12
CA ILE A 326 -17.04 -16.54 16.13
C ILE A 326 -17.57 -15.85 14.86
N PRO A 327 -16.94 -14.76 14.43
CA PRO A 327 -17.33 -14.10 13.17
C PRO A 327 -16.99 -14.97 11.96
N VAL A 328 -17.99 -15.18 11.10
CA VAL A 328 -17.84 -15.88 9.82
C VAL A 328 -18.12 -14.87 8.71
N ARG A 329 -17.16 -14.67 7.82
CA ARG A 329 -17.31 -13.85 6.63
C ARG A 329 -17.90 -14.68 5.51
N ILE A 330 -18.94 -14.16 4.89
CA ILE A 330 -19.70 -14.79 3.82
C ILE A 330 -19.63 -13.89 2.60
N SER A 331 -19.10 -14.40 1.51
CA SER A 331 -19.14 -13.76 0.19
C SER A 331 -20.57 -13.81 -0.36
N ILE A 332 -20.95 -12.78 -1.08
CA ILE A 332 -22.24 -12.71 -1.77
C ILE A 332 -22.04 -13.23 -3.19
N ASP A 333 -22.84 -14.18 -3.63
CA ASP A 333 -22.73 -14.73 -4.98
C ASP A 333 -23.04 -13.65 -6.02
N PRO A 334 -22.31 -13.65 -7.14
CA PRO A 334 -22.51 -12.71 -8.23
C PRO A 334 -23.89 -12.92 -8.90
N ASN A 335 -24.32 -11.92 -9.68
CA ASN A 335 -25.54 -11.97 -10.50
C ASN A 335 -26.85 -12.11 -9.71
N GLN A 336 -26.91 -11.58 -8.51
CA GLN A 336 -28.15 -11.45 -7.74
C GLN A 336 -28.69 -10.04 -7.89
N GLU A 337 -29.89 -9.89 -8.43
CA GLU A 337 -30.53 -8.60 -8.75
C GLU A 337 -30.59 -7.64 -7.56
N LEU A 338 -30.82 -8.16 -6.36
CA LEU A 338 -30.92 -7.37 -5.14
C LEU A 338 -29.56 -7.03 -4.50
N ALA A 339 -28.46 -7.59 -4.98
CA ALA A 339 -27.12 -7.30 -4.41
C ALA A 339 -26.74 -5.81 -4.51
N ALA A 340 -27.17 -5.13 -5.57
CA ALA A 340 -26.94 -3.69 -5.74
C ALA A 340 -27.71 -2.81 -4.73
N ARG A 341 -28.73 -3.35 -4.07
CA ARG A 341 -29.53 -2.65 -3.05
C ARG A 341 -29.01 -2.84 -1.64
N LEU A 342 -28.05 -3.72 -1.44
CA LEU A 342 -27.44 -3.92 -0.12
C LEU A 342 -26.70 -2.64 0.31
N ARG A 343 -26.72 -2.42 1.62
CA ARG A 343 -25.97 -1.31 2.25
C ARG A 343 -25.27 -1.83 3.49
N PRO A 344 -24.05 -1.36 3.80
CA PRO A 344 -23.37 -1.69 5.05
C PRO A 344 -24.27 -1.34 6.25
N GLY A 345 -24.30 -2.22 7.23
CA GLY A 345 -25.13 -2.07 8.43
C GLY A 345 -26.51 -2.71 8.36
N MET A 346 -26.97 -3.19 7.20
CA MET A 346 -28.24 -3.93 7.12
C MET A 346 -28.14 -5.22 7.91
N SER A 347 -29.19 -5.52 8.70
CA SER A 347 -29.37 -6.76 9.44
C SER A 347 -29.78 -7.89 8.50
N VAL A 348 -29.26 -9.07 8.73
CA VAL A 348 -29.55 -10.28 7.96
C VAL A 348 -29.68 -11.48 8.87
N VAL A 349 -30.53 -12.42 8.50
CA VAL A 349 -30.60 -13.76 9.11
C VAL A 349 -29.87 -14.73 8.19
N THR A 350 -28.87 -15.43 8.70
CA THR A 350 -27.94 -16.25 7.92
C THR A 350 -28.12 -17.72 8.29
N SER A 351 -28.21 -18.59 7.28
CA SER A 351 -28.34 -20.03 7.42
C SER A 351 -27.22 -20.71 6.63
N ILE A 352 -26.35 -21.44 7.30
CA ILE A 352 -25.22 -22.19 6.71
C ILE A 352 -25.61 -23.65 6.64
N ASP A 353 -25.54 -24.26 5.46
CA ASP A 353 -25.75 -25.70 5.29
C ASP A 353 -24.42 -26.44 5.54
N THR A 354 -24.32 -27.07 6.71
CA THR A 354 -23.13 -27.81 7.15
C THR A 354 -23.01 -29.22 6.55
N ALA A 355 -24.08 -29.75 5.93
CA ALA A 355 -24.04 -31.04 5.22
C ALA A 355 -23.60 -30.89 3.75
N ALA A 356 -23.71 -29.71 3.18
CA ALA A 356 -23.34 -29.48 1.80
C ALA A 356 -21.83 -29.58 1.62
N THR A 357 -21.42 -30.23 0.52
CA THR A 357 -19.99 -30.28 0.15
C THR A 357 -19.51 -28.87 -0.18
N PRO A 358 -18.37 -28.42 0.38
CA PRO A 358 -17.82 -27.12 0.07
C PRO A 358 -17.58 -26.93 -1.43
N ALA A 359 -18.05 -25.83 -2.00
CA ALA A 359 -17.65 -25.45 -3.35
C ALA A 359 -16.14 -25.21 -3.34
N ALA A 360 -15.44 -25.70 -4.41
CA ALA A 360 -13.99 -25.50 -4.51
C ALA A 360 -13.67 -24.01 -4.36
N ALA A 361 -12.88 -23.66 -3.35
CA ALA A 361 -12.46 -22.28 -3.11
C ALA A 361 -11.81 -21.73 -4.39
N PRO A 362 -12.12 -20.49 -4.81
CA PRO A 362 -11.43 -19.87 -5.93
C PRO A 362 -9.92 -19.80 -5.60
N LYS A 363 -9.12 -20.47 -6.42
CA LYS A 363 -7.65 -20.43 -6.34
C LYS A 363 -7.20 -18.99 -6.61
N GLY A 364 -6.86 -18.25 -5.57
CA GLY A 364 -6.28 -16.93 -5.77
C GLY A 364 -6.46 -15.98 -4.60
N GLN A 365 -5.87 -16.28 -3.44
CA GLN A 365 -5.43 -15.28 -2.47
C GLN A 365 -4.69 -15.97 -1.30
N GLN A 366 -3.57 -16.61 -1.64
CA GLN A 366 -2.48 -16.79 -0.69
C GLN A 366 -1.42 -15.75 -1.08
N ARG A 367 -1.46 -14.60 -0.42
CA ARG A 367 -0.32 -13.69 -0.23
C ARG A 367 -0.52 -12.92 1.07
#